data_fd1bc0b5ce3f909794e194a89c42d4d0
#
_entry.id   fd1bc0b5ce3f909794e194a89c42d4d0
#
_cell.length_a   1.000
_cell.length_b   1.000
_cell.length_c   1.000
_cell.angle_alpha   90.00
_cell.angle_beta   90.00
_cell.angle_gamma   90.00
#
_symmetry.space_group_name_H-M   'P 1'
#
loop_
_entity.id
_entity.type
_entity.pdbx_description
1 polymer ?
#
loop_
_entity_poly.entity_id
_entity_poly.type
_entity_poly.pdbx_seq_one_letter_code
_entity_poly.pdbx_strand_id
1 'polypeptide(L)'
;MGGVNDGSVAFEYDLRPLPLGRFTFRRWRWELWHGAVLRASGWRSSPAHAERALRTAASYWAHRAAGLHPLRPELAEAHGRFDTISTVRVQSGSVSCMVAPRGAEAALEATG
;
A
#
# COMPACT_ATOMS: atom_id res chain seq x y z
N MET A 1 -2.24 -28.00 -2.20
CA MET A 1 -1.93 -27.48 -1.99
C MET A 1 -1.77 -26.68 -1.44
N GLY A 2 -1.87 -26.96 -1.19
CA GLY A 2 -1.75 -26.23 -0.33
C GLY A 2 -1.10 -25.06 -0.25
N GLY A 3 -0.40 -24.88 0.42
CA GLY A 3 0.35 -23.81 0.64
C GLY A 3 0.09 -22.64 -0.10
N VAL A 4 -0.81 -22.73 -0.79
CA VAL A 4 -1.03 -21.80 -1.72
C VAL A 4 -0.96 -20.44 -1.24
N ASN A 5 -1.64 -20.08 -0.29
CA ASN A 5 -1.64 -18.74 0.10
C ASN A 5 -0.67 -18.42 1.15
N ASP A 6 -0.10 -19.36 1.76
CA ASP A 6 0.92 -19.21 2.75
C ASP A 6 0.82 -17.92 3.52
N GLY A 7 -0.35 -17.43 3.77
CA GLY A 7 -0.53 -16.29 4.60
C GLY A 7 -0.43 -14.95 3.93
N SER A 8 -0.22 -14.95 2.65
CA SER A 8 -0.15 -13.70 1.92
C SER A 8 -1.51 -13.05 1.81
N VAL A 9 -1.57 -11.75 1.92
CA VAL A 9 -2.81 -11.01 1.82
C VAL A 9 -2.67 -9.97 0.71
N ALA A 10 -3.76 -9.62 0.08
CA ALA A 10 -3.76 -8.67 -1.02
C ALA A 10 -4.43 -7.38 -0.59
N PHE A 11 -3.69 -6.29 -0.76
CA PHE A 11 -4.19 -4.95 -0.53
C PHE A 11 -4.21 -4.16 -1.82
N GLU A 12 -4.82 -3.00 -1.76
CA GLU A 12 -4.78 -2.03 -2.85
C GLU A 12 -4.31 -0.70 -2.30
N TYR A 13 -3.67 0.10 -3.13
CA TYR A 13 -3.20 1.41 -2.70
C TYR A 13 -3.62 2.49 -3.67
N ASP A 14 -3.68 3.71 -3.15
CA ASP A 14 -3.84 4.91 -3.95
C ASP A 14 -2.78 5.90 -3.52
N LEU A 15 -2.20 6.60 -4.49
CA LEU A 15 -1.17 7.61 -4.22
C LEU A 15 -1.35 8.71 -5.24
N ARG A 16 -1.68 9.90 -4.79
CA ARG A 16 -1.95 11.00 -5.70
C ARG A 16 -1.56 12.34 -5.09
N PRO A 17 -1.17 13.28 -5.94
CA PRO A 17 -0.91 14.64 -5.45
C PRO A 17 -2.23 15.32 -5.10
N LEU A 18 -2.20 16.13 -4.06
CA LEU A 18 -3.34 16.94 -3.68
C LEU A 18 -3.16 18.35 -4.24
N PRO A 19 -4.27 19.10 -4.41
CA PRO A 19 -4.16 20.50 -4.82
C PRO A 19 -3.36 21.29 -3.79
N LEU A 20 -2.62 22.31 -4.25
CA LEU A 20 -1.83 23.13 -3.35
C LEU A 20 -2.70 23.84 -2.32
N GLY A 21 -3.84 24.37 -2.74
CA GLY A 21 -4.71 25.10 -1.83
C GLY A 21 -3.96 26.26 -1.20
N ARG A 22 -3.99 26.32 0.13
CA ARG A 22 -3.31 27.38 0.86
C ARG A 22 -1.87 27.02 1.23
N PHE A 23 -1.41 25.84 0.83
CA PHE A 23 -0.05 25.41 1.16
C PHE A 23 0.91 25.85 0.07
N THR A 24 2.15 26.09 0.45
CA THR A 24 3.19 26.46 -0.51
C THR A 24 3.94 25.25 -1.04
N PHE A 25 3.57 24.05 -0.60
CA PHE A 25 4.20 22.83 -1.03
C PHE A 25 3.14 21.82 -1.42
N ARG A 26 3.51 20.90 -2.30
CA ARG A 26 2.61 19.85 -2.75
C ARG A 26 2.52 18.76 -1.69
N ARG A 27 1.31 18.27 -1.45
CA ARG A 27 1.08 17.16 -0.54
C ARG A 27 0.71 15.94 -1.38
N TRP A 28 1.13 14.78 -0.90
CA TRP A 28 0.84 13.52 -1.58
C TRP A 28 0.01 12.66 -0.65
N ARG A 29 -1.22 12.38 -1.05
CA ARG A 29 -2.11 11.56 -0.24
C ARG A 29 -1.91 10.10 -0.59
N TRP A 30 -1.81 9.26 0.42
CA TRP A 30 -1.69 7.83 0.24
C TRP A 30 -2.83 7.14 1.00
N GLU A 31 -3.27 5.99 0.45
CA GLU A 31 -4.34 5.19 1.04
C GLU A 31 -3.99 3.73 0.87
N LEU A 32 -4.29 2.94 1.90
CA LEU A 32 -4.15 1.49 1.87
C LEU A 32 -5.51 0.87 2.11
N TRP A 33 -5.94 0.05 1.18
CA TRP A 33 -7.26 -0.56 1.21
C TRP A 33 -7.15 -2.07 1.28
N HIS A 34 -8.10 -2.71 2.00
CA HIS A 34 -8.26 -4.14 2.01
C HIS A 34 -9.68 -4.41 1.56
N GLY A 35 -9.86 -4.71 0.28
CA GLY A 35 -11.19 -4.79 -0.30
C GLY A 35 -11.87 -3.44 -0.23
N ALA A 36 -13.04 -3.39 0.37
CA ALA A 36 -13.80 -2.16 0.48
C ALA A 36 -13.45 -1.35 1.73
N VAL A 37 -12.50 -1.82 2.53
CA VAL A 37 -12.21 -1.19 3.81
C VAL A 37 -10.91 -0.40 3.73
N LEU A 38 -10.97 0.88 4.04
CA LEU A 38 -9.78 1.72 4.13
C LEU A 38 -9.07 1.40 5.43
N ARG A 39 -7.85 0.88 5.34
CA ARG A 39 -7.08 0.48 6.51
C ARG A 39 -6.20 1.58 7.05
N ALA A 40 -5.64 2.40 6.16
CA ALA A 40 -4.74 3.47 6.59
C ALA A 40 -4.70 4.54 5.52
N SER A 41 -4.45 5.77 5.93
CA SER A 41 -4.31 6.87 4.98
C SER A 41 -3.57 8.01 5.64
N GLY A 42 -3.09 8.93 4.82
CA GLY A 42 -2.40 10.10 5.30
C GLY A 42 -1.87 10.89 4.13
N TRP A 43 -1.00 11.87 4.43
CA TRP A 43 -0.34 12.60 3.37
C TRP A 43 1.10 12.89 3.80
N ARG A 44 1.94 13.10 2.81
CA ARG A 44 3.35 13.45 3.03
C ARG A 44 3.73 14.53 2.02
N SER A 45 4.85 15.19 2.28
CA SER A 45 5.28 16.29 1.44
C SER A 45 6.03 15.83 0.20
N SER A 46 6.31 14.56 0.07
CA SER A 46 6.97 14.03 -1.14
C SER A 46 6.43 12.65 -1.45
N PRO A 47 6.48 12.24 -2.73
CA PRO A 47 6.05 10.89 -3.08
C PRO A 47 6.91 9.82 -2.42
N ALA A 48 8.20 10.07 -2.24
CA ALA A 48 9.07 9.09 -1.59
C ALA A 48 8.65 8.82 -0.16
N HIS A 49 8.30 9.88 0.57
CA HIS A 49 7.83 9.72 1.94
C HIS A 49 6.47 9.02 1.99
N ALA A 50 5.60 9.32 1.02
CA ALA A 50 4.29 8.66 0.95
C ALA A 50 4.46 7.17 0.62
N GLU A 51 5.39 6.82 -0.26
CA GLU A 51 5.68 5.41 -0.53
C GLU A 51 6.17 4.68 0.71
N ARG A 52 7.01 5.35 1.50
CA ARG A 52 7.50 4.76 2.75
C ARG A 52 6.35 4.54 3.72
N ALA A 53 5.42 5.48 3.80
CA ALA A 53 4.25 5.33 4.66
C ALA A 53 3.38 4.17 4.20
N LEU A 54 3.19 4.02 2.89
CA LEU A 54 2.44 2.88 2.34
C LEU A 54 3.11 1.56 2.68
N ARG A 55 4.43 1.48 2.54
CA ARG A 55 5.16 0.26 2.84
C ARG A 55 4.98 -0.13 4.32
N THR A 56 5.12 0.85 5.20
CA THR A 56 4.97 0.63 6.63
C THR A 56 3.56 0.16 6.96
N ALA A 57 2.55 0.83 6.39
CA ALA A 57 1.15 0.47 6.65
C ALA A 57 0.83 -0.93 6.13
N ALA A 58 1.33 -1.25 4.93
CA ALA A 58 1.08 -2.57 4.36
C ALA A 58 1.68 -3.67 5.24
N SER A 59 2.90 -3.46 5.72
CA SER A 59 3.53 -4.43 6.60
C SER A 59 2.73 -4.59 7.89
N TYR A 60 2.30 -3.49 8.47
CA TYR A 60 1.54 -3.53 9.71
C TYR A 60 0.27 -4.34 9.54
N TRP A 61 -0.50 -4.05 8.50
CA TRP A 61 -1.79 -4.71 8.30
C TRP A 61 -1.64 -6.14 7.82
N ALA A 62 -0.55 -6.47 7.11
CA ALA A 62 -0.27 -7.84 6.72
C ALA A 62 0.00 -8.71 7.96
N HIS A 63 0.76 -8.17 8.91
CA HIS A 63 0.99 -8.89 10.16
C HIS A 63 -0.31 -9.09 10.93
N ARG A 64 -1.14 -8.04 10.99
CA ARG A 64 -2.41 -8.15 11.70
C ARG A 64 -3.32 -9.16 11.04
N ALA A 65 -3.33 -9.21 9.71
CA ALA A 65 -4.15 -10.19 9.00
C ALA A 65 -3.68 -11.62 9.26
N ALA A 66 -2.40 -11.79 9.54
CA ALA A 66 -1.84 -13.10 9.88
C ALA A 66 -1.95 -13.42 11.36
N GLY A 67 -2.61 -12.57 12.14
CA GLY A 67 -2.76 -12.79 13.56
C GLY A 67 -1.52 -12.45 14.38
N LEU A 68 -0.61 -11.67 13.79
CA LEU A 68 0.64 -11.33 14.46
C LEU A 68 0.63 -9.87 14.87
N HIS A 69 1.53 -9.56 15.80
CA HIS A 69 1.69 -8.18 16.25
C HIS A 69 3.01 -7.66 15.71
N PRO A 70 2.97 -6.71 14.76
CA PRO A 70 4.22 -6.24 14.14
C PRO A 70 5.01 -5.40 15.13
N LEU A 71 6.30 -5.69 15.20
CA LEU A 71 7.17 -4.95 16.09
C LEU A 71 7.79 -3.74 15.40
N ARG A 72 8.23 -3.90 14.17
CA ARG A 72 8.93 -2.84 13.47
C ARG A 72 8.49 -2.81 12.00
N PRO A 73 7.24 -2.43 11.73
CA PRO A 73 6.75 -2.46 10.35
C PRO A 73 7.49 -1.50 9.43
N GLU A 74 8.13 -0.47 9.99
CA GLU A 74 8.87 0.48 9.17
C GLU A 74 10.12 -0.13 8.54
N LEU A 75 10.54 -1.30 9.00
CA LEU A 75 11.72 -1.96 8.44
C LEU A 75 11.38 -2.92 7.32
N ALA A 76 10.12 -3.00 6.91
CA ALA A 76 9.72 -3.87 5.83
C ALA A 76 10.37 -3.45 4.52
N GLU A 77 10.52 -4.42 3.62
CA GLU A 77 11.08 -4.18 2.30
C GLU A 77 9.98 -4.18 1.26
N ALA A 78 10.10 -3.31 0.27
CA ALA A 78 9.17 -3.26 -0.83
C ALA A 78 9.91 -3.65 -2.11
N HIS A 79 9.31 -4.55 -2.87
CA HIS A 79 9.85 -4.97 -4.16
C HIS A 79 8.96 -4.37 -5.24
N GLY A 80 9.41 -3.26 -5.81
CA GLY A 80 8.65 -2.46 -6.76
C GLY A 80 8.44 -1.06 -6.24
N ARG A 81 7.77 -0.26 -7.05
CA ARG A 81 7.51 1.13 -6.72
C ARG A 81 6.02 1.37 -6.64
N PHE A 82 5.60 2.17 -5.68
CA PHE A 82 4.21 2.61 -5.60
C PHE A 82 3.99 3.74 -6.60
N ASP A 83 4.02 3.40 -7.88
CA ASP A 83 3.95 4.38 -8.96
C ASP A 83 2.56 4.47 -9.59
N THR A 84 1.56 3.93 -8.93
CA THR A 84 0.16 3.93 -9.30
C THR A 84 -0.18 3.00 -10.48
N ILE A 85 0.81 2.30 -11.03
CA ILE A 85 0.55 1.33 -12.08
C ILE A 85 1.13 -0.05 -11.77
N SER A 86 2.00 -0.15 -10.78
CA SER A 86 2.69 -1.41 -10.47
C SER A 86 2.16 -2.02 -9.19
N THR A 87 2.09 -3.35 -9.17
CA THR A 87 1.82 -4.10 -7.94
C THR A 87 3.14 -4.24 -7.19
N VAL A 88 3.09 -3.98 -5.89
CA VAL A 88 4.28 -3.98 -5.05
C VAL A 88 4.16 -5.11 -4.05
N ARG A 89 5.23 -5.87 -3.86
CA ARG A 89 5.28 -6.87 -2.81
C ARG A 89 6.01 -6.27 -1.61
N VAL A 90 5.36 -6.33 -0.45
CA VAL A 90 5.94 -5.84 0.80
C VAL A 90 6.20 -7.03 1.69
N GLN A 91 7.41 -7.11 2.23
CA GLN A 91 7.84 -8.28 2.98
C GLN A 91 8.58 -7.88 4.23
N SER A 92 8.31 -8.56 5.32
CA SER A 92 9.02 -8.39 6.56
C SER A 92 9.10 -9.76 7.23
N GLY A 93 10.30 -10.34 7.25
CA GLY A 93 10.46 -11.70 7.77
C GLY A 93 9.67 -12.69 6.92
N SER A 94 8.84 -13.48 7.58
CA SER A 94 8.03 -14.49 6.90
C SER A 94 6.68 -13.96 6.44
N VAL A 95 6.38 -12.70 6.72
CA VAL A 95 5.09 -12.11 6.36
C VAL A 95 5.26 -11.26 5.11
N SER A 96 4.42 -11.52 4.11
CA SER A 96 4.46 -10.74 2.88
C SER A 96 3.04 -10.46 2.43
N CYS A 97 2.91 -9.43 1.61
CA CYS A 97 1.62 -9.10 1.02
C CYS A 97 1.85 -8.46 -0.35
N MET A 98 0.79 -8.47 -1.16
CA MET A 98 0.81 -7.81 -2.46
C MET A 98 -0.07 -6.59 -2.36
N VAL A 99 0.39 -5.47 -2.92
CA VAL A 99 -0.34 -4.21 -2.88
C VAL A 99 -0.47 -3.72 -4.32
N ALA A 100 -1.68 -3.82 -4.85
CA ALA A 100 -1.96 -3.45 -6.23
C ALA A 100 -2.52 -2.03 -6.30
N PRO A 101 -2.33 -1.33 -7.42
CA PRO A 101 -2.93 0.00 -7.55
C PRO A 101 -4.44 -0.10 -7.56
N ARG A 102 -5.08 0.69 -6.71
CA ARG A 102 -6.53 0.70 -6.65
C ARG A 102 -7.06 1.43 -7.87
N GLY A 103 -8.07 0.88 -8.47
CA GLY A 103 -8.66 1.48 -9.65
C GLY A 103 -8.08 1.01 -10.96
N ALA A 104 -6.98 0.26 -10.94
CA ALA A 104 -6.43 -0.25 -12.19
C ALA A 104 -7.43 -1.14 -12.91
N GLU A 105 -8.13 -1.97 -12.15
CA GLU A 105 -9.14 -2.84 -12.71
C GLU A 105 -10.31 -2.06 -13.26
N ALA A 106 -10.73 -1.05 -12.52
CA ALA A 106 -11.83 -0.19 -12.95
C ALA A 106 -11.45 0.57 -14.22
N ALA A 107 -10.21 1.01 -14.32
CA ALA A 107 -9.76 1.69 -15.51
C ALA A 107 -9.77 0.75 -16.73
N LEU A 108 -9.37 -0.49 -16.54
CA LEU A 108 -9.42 -1.46 -17.62
C LEU A 108 -10.85 -1.74 -18.05
N GLU A 109 -11.75 -1.86 -17.10
CA GLU A 109 -13.15 -2.07 -17.42
C GLU A 109 -13.76 -0.89 -18.16
N ALA A 110 -13.33 0.30 -17.81
CA ALA A 110 -13.86 1.50 -18.45
C ALA A 110 -13.43 1.58 -19.91
N THR A 111 -12.25 1.07 -20.24
CA THR A 111 -11.78 1.09 -21.62
C THR A 111 -12.18 -0.13 -22.39
N GLY A 112 -12.47 -1.16 -21.73
CA GLY A 112 -12.81 -2.41 -22.38
C GLY A 112 -14.26 -2.52 -22.66
#